data_f8035081d8c0cd13263d9111e030b032
#
_entry.id   f8035081d8c0cd13263d9111e030b032
#
_cell.length_a   1.000
_cell.length_b   1.000
_cell.length_c   1.000
_cell.angle_alpha   90.00
_cell.angle_beta   90.00
_cell.angle_gamma   90.00
#
_symmetry.space_group_name_H-M   'P 1'
#
loop_
_entity.id
_entity.type
_entity.pdbx_description
1 polymer ?
#
loop_
_entity_poly.entity_id
_entity_poly.type
_entity_poly.pdbx_seq_one_letter_code
_entity_poly.pdbx_strand_id
1 'polypeptide(L)'
;MGKYDSKLLGSEEIARATFAFHFEKPAGFQFTPGQSINLFLPEDFPGVSDDRQRAFSLVNAPHEDRLTIATRIRKSAYKQPLKEAAPGTAVQIVGPTGSMSLHDEPDRAIVMIAGGIGITPFMSILRSEAQADRPRPVVLLYSNSRPENAAYLDELRALEQRLNGFRLVLTMTEMKESDRWKGETRRIDADMVKEATSGLPRPHYYVAGAPDMAEDMTAPWGAAGSLAPRWLFQQPARECGLSGRALRTRAAICPFQITEKNGITGSFGVGYWQIVVGVGSAWSGA
;
A
#
# COMPACT_ATOMS: atom_id res chain seq x y z
N MET A 1 -19.72 -1.67 1.12
CA MET A 1 -18.97 -1.76 -0.14
C MET A 1 -19.93 -1.42 -1.26
N GLY A 2 -19.68 -0.32 -1.97
CA GLY A 2 -20.55 0.19 -3.04
C GLY A 2 -19.93 -0.07 -4.42
N LYS A 3 -20.78 -0.02 -5.44
CA LYS A 3 -20.42 -0.07 -6.86
C LYS A 3 -20.78 1.29 -7.45
N TYR A 4 -19.82 1.93 -8.12
CA TYR A 4 -19.92 3.30 -8.59
C TYR A 4 -19.42 3.40 -10.02
N ASP A 5 -20.11 4.13 -10.85
CA ASP A 5 -19.60 4.54 -12.15
C ASP A 5 -18.73 5.78 -11.98
N SER A 6 -17.65 5.85 -12.74
CA SER A 6 -16.67 6.93 -12.71
C SER A 6 -16.04 7.10 -14.09
N LYS A 7 -15.21 8.12 -14.25
CA LYS A 7 -14.46 8.38 -15.47
C LYS A 7 -13.01 8.69 -15.16
N LEU A 8 -12.13 8.25 -16.04
CA LEU A 8 -10.74 8.67 -16.03
C LEU A 8 -10.65 10.17 -16.36
N LEU A 9 -10.03 10.94 -15.48
CA LEU A 9 -9.76 12.37 -15.68
C LEU A 9 -8.42 12.60 -16.40
N GLY A 10 -7.48 11.69 -16.23
CA GLY A 10 -6.15 11.73 -16.82
C GLY A 10 -5.15 10.89 -16.06
N SER A 11 -3.92 10.88 -16.58
CA SER A 11 -2.80 10.18 -15.96
C SER A 11 -1.51 10.99 -16.11
N GLU A 12 -0.56 10.76 -15.19
CA GLU A 12 0.76 11.37 -15.21
C GLU A 12 1.84 10.38 -14.77
N GLU A 13 3.04 10.50 -15.33
CA GLU A 13 4.19 9.71 -14.88
C GLU A 13 4.80 10.37 -13.64
N ILE A 14 4.77 9.67 -12.52
CA ILE A 14 5.22 10.15 -11.21
C ILE A 14 6.58 9.58 -10.78
N ALA A 15 7.05 8.56 -11.48
CA ALA A 15 8.38 7.96 -11.38
C ALA A 15 8.59 7.06 -12.59
N ARG A 16 9.79 6.60 -12.84
CA ARG A 16 10.12 5.77 -14.01
C ARG A 16 9.14 4.60 -14.17
N ALA A 17 8.43 4.57 -15.30
CA ALA A 17 7.38 3.60 -15.63
C ALA A 17 6.29 3.45 -14.55
N THR A 18 6.04 4.49 -13.76
CA THR A 18 5.05 4.51 -12.69
C THR A 18 4.12 5.67 -12.92
N PHE A 19 2.83 5.37 -13.06
CA PHE A 19 1.80 6.35 -13.42
C PHE A 19 0.77 6.48 -12.29
N ALA A 20 0.38 7.72 -12.03
CA ALA A 20 -0.83 8.05 -11.29
C ALA A 20 -1.99 8.18 -12.30
N PHE A 21 -3.15 7.68 -11.91
CA PHE A 21 -4.41 7.77 -12.66
C PHE A 21 -5.44 8.45 -11.78
N HIS A 22 -6.08 9.47 -12.34
CA HIS A 22 -7.06 10.28 -11.64
C HIS A 22 -8.45 9.97 -12.17
N PHE A 23 -9.40 9.80 -11.27
CA PHE A 23 -10.80 9.48 -11.60
C PHE A 23 -11.72 10.49 -10.93
N GLU A 24 -12.89 10.70 -11.53
CA GLU A 24 -13.97 11.40 -10.86
C GLU A 24 -14.29 10.70 -9.54
N LYS A 25 -14.43 11.46 -8.47
CA LYS A 25 -14.88 10.91 -7.19
C LYS A 25 -16.40 10.81 -7.23
N PRO A 26 -16.97 9.60 -7.19
CA PRO A 26 -18.41 9.44 -7.27
C PRO A 26 -19.12 10.10 -6.09
N ALA A 27 -20.31 10.64 -6.34
CA ALA A 27 -21.13 11.22 -5.28
C ALA A 27 -21.37 10.18 -4.16
N GLY A 28 -21.16 10.60 -2.93
CA GLY A 28 -21.32 9.74 -1.76
C GLY A 28 -20.20 8.72 -1.55
N PHE A 29 -19.15 8.70 -2.37
CA PHE A 29 -17.99 7.84 -2.12
C PHE A 29 -17.16 8.39 -0.98
N GLN A 30 -17.14 7.64 0.12
CA GLN A 30 -16.34 7.95 1.30
C GLN A 30 -15.37 6.81 1.60
N PHE A 31 -14.19 7.13 2.06
CA PHE A 31 -13.17 6.14 2.43
C PHE A 31 -12.29 6.66 3.58
N THR A 32 -11.61 5.73 4.23
CA THR A 32 -10.61 6.03 5.25
C THR A 32 -9.21 5.99 4.62
N PRO A 33 -8.27 6.88 5.02
CA PRO A 33 -6.90 6.86 4.51
C PRO A 33 -6.26 5.47 4.59
N GLY A 34 -5.59 5.05 3.51
CA GLY A 34 -4.98 3.73 3.40
C GLY A 34 -5.86 2.65 2.76
N GLN A 35 -7.16 2.92 2.58
CA GLN A 35 -8.05 1.99 1.86
C GLN A 35 -7.78 1.94 0.36
N SER A 36 -8.43 0.99 -0.29
CA SER A 36 -8.27 0.63 -1.69
C SER A 36 -9.61 0.53 -2.40
N ILE A 37 -9.56 0.46 -3.71
CA ILE A 37 -10.69 0.18 -4.61
C ILE A 37 -10.36 -0.98 -5.54
N ASN A 38 -11.39 -1.66 -6.03
CA ASN A 38 -11.30 -2.48 -7.23
C ASN A 38 -11.74 -1.65 -8.41
N LEU A 39 -10.85 -1.48 -9.39
CA LEU A 39 -11.10 -0.77 -10.63
C LEU A 39 -11.45 -1.77 -11.73
N PHE A 40 -12.62 -1.62 -12.34
CA PHE A 40 -13.11 -2.43 -13.44
C PHE A 40 -13.06 -1.63 -14.73
N LEU A 41 -12.46 -2.19 -15.75
CA LEU A 41 -12.51 -1.68 -17.11
C LEU A 41 -13.74 -2.25 -17.84
N PRO A 42 -14.43 -1.47 -18.69
CA PRO A 42 -15.61 -1.93 -19.43
C PRO A 42 -15.31 -3.13 -20.34
N GLU A 43 -16.38 -3.80 -20.81
CA GLU A 43 -16.26 -4.98 -21.67
C GLU A 43 -15.65 -4.68 -23.02
N ASP A 44 -15.94 -3.51 -23.55
CA ASP A 44 -15.46 -2.97 -24.82
C ASP A 44 -14.14 -2.20 -24.68
N PHE A 45 -13.47 -2.25 -23.52
CA PHE A 45 -12.22 -1.52 -23.32
C PHE A 45 -11.12 -2.07 -24.25
N PRO A 46 -10.52 -1.24 -25.10
CA PRO A 46 -9.57 -1.69 -26.11
C PRO A 46 -8.35 -2.40 -25.48
N GLY A 47 -8.00 -3.58 -26.02
CA GLY A 47 -6.79 -4.31 -25.61
C GLY A 47 -6.89 -5.06 -24.28
N VAL A 48 -8.05 -5.08 -23.64
CA VAL A 48 -8.30 -5.84 -22.40
C VAL A 48 -9.17 -7.06 -22.72
N SER A 49 -8.69 -8.24 -22.34
CA SER A 49 -9.44 -9.50 -22.43
C SER A 49 -10.23 -9.78 -21.12
N ASP A 50 -10.29 -11.02 -20.69
CA ASP A 50 -11.16 -11.46 -19.58
C ASP A 50 -10.81 -10.90 -18.19
N ASP A 51 -9.56 -10.44 -17.97
CA ASP A 51 -9.08 -9.98 -16.67
C ASP A 51 -9.18 -8.45 -16.55
N ARG A 52 -10.40 -7.96 -16.37
CA ARG A 52 -10.76 -6.53 -16.37
C ARG A 52 -10.80 -5.86 -15.01
N GLN A 53 -10.38 -6.54 -13.97
CA GLN A 53 -10.41 -6.03 -12.61
C GLN A 53 -9.02 -6.01 -12.00
N ARG A 54 -8.69 -4.92 -11.33
CA ARG A 54 -7.53 -4.83 -10.44
C ARG A 54 -7.86 -4.01 -9.22
N ALA A 55 -7.19 -4.38 -8.17
CA ALA A 55 -7.29 -3.67 -6.93
C ALA A 55 -6.12 -2.70 -6.78
N PHE A 56 -6.41 -1.50 -6.29
CA PHE A 56 -5.44 -0.43 -6.09
C PHE A 56 -5.71 0.32 -4.79
N SER A 57 -4.63 0.62 -4.05
CA SER A 57 -4.71 1.54 -2.93
C SER A 57 -5.00 2.95 -3.44
N LEU A 58 -5.83 3.68 -2.72
CA LEU A 58 -6.03 5.10 -2.95
C LEU A 58 -4.80 5.87 -2.46
N VAL A 59 -4.40 6.85 -3.25
CA VAL A 59 -3.23 7.72 -2.97
C VAL A 59 -3.67 9.05 -2.36
N ASN A 60 -4.82 9.54 -2.77
CA ASN A 60 -5.38 10.80 -2.31
C ASN A 60 -5.95 10.68 -0.89
N ALA A 61 -6.04 11.80 -0.19
CA ALA A 61 -6.74 11.87 1.10
C ALA A 61 -8.27 11.95 0.88
N PRO A 62 -9.09 11.56 1.88
CA PRO A 62 -10.55 11.54 1.74
C PRO A 62 -11.19 12.89 1.39
N HIS A 63 -10.57 14.00 1.76
CA HIS A 63 -11.08 15.36 1.50
C HIS A 63 -10.80 15.86 0.08
N GLU A 64 -9.95 15.18 -0.69
CA GLU A 64 -9.65 15.57 -2.08
C GLU A 64 -10.84 15.24 -3.01
N ASP A 65 -11.02 16.06 -4.04
CA ASP A 65 -12.18 16.02 -4.94
C ASP A 65 -12.12 14.94 -6.03
N ARG A 66 -11.00 14.22 -6.12
CA ARG A 66 -10.80 13.15 -7.09
C ARG A 66 -10.29 11.88 -6.40
N LEU A 67 -10.47 10.74 -7.06
CA LEU A 67 -9.80 9.50 -6.67
C LEU A 67 -8.52 9.34 -7.46
N THR A 68 -7.45 8.96 -6.79
CA THR A 68 -6.14 8.73 -7.41
C THR A 68 -5.62 7.37 -7.02
N ILE A 69 -5.23 6.59 -8.02
CA ILE A 69 -4.44 5.36 -7.84
C ILE A 69 -3.09 5.54 -8.49
N ALA A 70 -2.09 4.77 -8.08
CA ALA A 70 -0.82 4.73 -8.79
C ALA A 70 -0.32 3.29 -8.95
N THR A 71 0.33 3.02 -10.09
CA THR A 71 0.85 1.70 -10.36
C THR A 71 2.07 1.76 -11.29
N ARG A 72 2.99 0.80 -11.10
CA ARG A 72 4.08 0.59 -12.05
C ARG A 72 3.55 -0.14 -13.26
N ILE A 73 3.81 0.42 -14.44
CA ILE A 73 3.45 -0.17 -15.72
C ILE A 73 4.52 -1.22 -16.08
N ARG A 74 4.08 -2.45 -16.19
CA ARG A 74 4.85 -3.59 -16.68
C ARG A 74 4.11 -4.19 -17.88
N LYS A 75 4.63 -5.25 -18.50
CA LYS A 75 3.89 -6.04 -19.50
C LYS A 75 2.66 -6.66 -18.82
N SER A 76 1.50 -6.03 -18.96
CA SER A 76 0.24 -6.43 -18.34
C SER A 76 -0.90 -6.08 -19.30
N ALA A 77 -1.75 -7.05 -19.59
CA ALA A 77 -2.94 -6.87 -20.44
C ALA A 77 -3.95 -5.89 -19.83
N TYR A 78 -3.86 -5.57 -18.56
CA TYR A 78 -4.70 -4.59 -17.89
C TYR A 78 -4.06 -3.18 -17.84
N LYS A 79 -2.77 -3.10 -17.45
CA LYS A 79 -2.13 -1.82 -17.15
C LYS A 79 -1.69 -1.04 -18.39
N GLN A 80 -1.31 -1.73 -19.48
CA GLN A 80 -0.96 -1.06 -20.73
C GLN A 80 -2.17 -0.35 -21.34
N PRO A 81 -3.32 -1.03 -21.56
CA PRO A 81 -4.53 -0.35 -22.03
C PRO A 81 -4.97 0.81 -21.12
N LEU A 82 -4.92 0.64 -19.79
CA LEU A 82 -5.25 1.71 -18.86
C LEU A 82 -4.34 2.93 -19.03
N LYS A 83 -3.05 2.74 -19.31
CA LYS A 83 -2.11 3.82 -19.57
C LYS A 83 -2.46 4.59 -20.85
N GLU A 84 -2.96 3.88 -21.86
CA GLU A 84 -3.32 4.44 -23.18
C GLU A 84 -4.73 5.04 -23.21
N ALA A 85 -5.50 4.86 -22.12
CA ALA A 85 -6.86 5.35 -22.04
C ALA A 85 -6.94 6.87 -22.07
N ALA A 86 -7.86 7.40 -22.89
CA ALA A 86 -8.12 8.84 -23.00
C ALA A 86 -8.91 9.36 -21.78
N PRO A 87 -8.72 10.63 -21.39
CA PRO A 87 -9.63 11.28 -20.45
C PRO A 87 -11.09 11.16 -20.90
N GLY A 88 -11.99 10.97 -19.95
CA GLY A 88 -13.40 10.71 -20.19
C GLY A 88 -13.76 9.22 -20.33
N THR A 89 -12.76 8.32 -20.41
CA THR A 89 -13.01 6.87 -20.47
C THR A 89 -13.81 6.42 -19.24
N ALA A 90 -14.94 5.77 -19.46
CA ALA A 90 -15.79 5.21 -18.41
C ALA A 90 -15.10 4.04 -17.72
N VAL A 91 -15.22 3.99 -16.41
CA VAL A 91 -14.73 2.89 -15.57
C VAL A 91 -15.73 2.63 -14.45
N GLN A 92 -15.60 1.46 -13.80
CA GLN A 92 -16.41 1.16 -12.64
C GLN A 92 -15.52 0.91 -11.42
N ILE A 93 -15.92 1.49 -10.31
CA ILE A 93 -15.19 1.41 -9.04
C ILE A 93 -16.05 0.61 -8.04
N VAL A 94 -15.45 -0.39 -7.43
CA VAL A 94 -16.07 -1.12 -6.32
C VAL A 94 -15.22 -0.90 -5.07
N GLY A 95 -15.83 -0.34 -4.04
CA GLY A 95 -15.12 -0.01 -2.82
C GLY A 95 -15.94 0.84 -1.83
N PRO A 96 -15.26 1.43 -0.85
CA PRO A 96 -13.87 1.19 -0.49
C PRO A 96 -13.65 -0.21 0.07
N THR A 97 -12.42 -0.70 -0.02
CA THR A 97 -11.99 -2.00 0.49
C THR A 97 -10.68 -1.86 1.25
N GLY A 98 -10.31 -2.90 1.96
CA GLY A 98 -9.07 -2.94 2.72
C GLY A 98 -9.21 -2.41 4.14
N SER A 99 -8.33 -2.88 5.02
CA SER A 99 -8.30 -2.56 6.44
C SER A 99 -7.00 -1.85 6.87
N MET A 100 -6.17 -1.39 5.93
CA MET A 100 -5.03 -0.55 6.28
C MET A 100 -5.56 0.83 6.66
N SER A 101 -5.95 0.98 7.93
CA SER A 101 -6.33 2.25 8.54
C SER A 101 -5.42 2.52 9.73
N LEU A 102 -5.18 3.79 10.02
CA LEU A 102 -4.46 4.16 11.22
C LEU A 102 -5.26 3.76 12.47
N HIS A 103 -4.54 3.46 13.53
CA HIS A 103 -5.14 3.35 14.86
C HIS A 103 -5.56 4.74 15.38
N ASP A 104 -6.56 4.77 16.25
CA ASP A 104 -7.10 6.00 16.85
C ASP A 104 -6.36 6.48 18.10
N GLU A 105 -5.29 5.80 18.51
CA GLU A 105 -4.49 6.14 19.70
C GLU A 105 -3.53 7.29 19.37
N PRO A 106 -3.79 8.54 19.81
CA PRO A 106 -3.01 9.71 19.40
C PRO A 106 -1.61 9.76 20.04
N ASP A 107 -1.40 9.05 21.14
CA ASP A 107 -0.14 8.96 21.90
C ASP A 107 0.84 7.92 21.33
N ARG A 108 0.46 7.20 20.27
CA ARG A 108 1.31 6.20 19.63
C ARG A 108 1.95 6.75 18.36
N ALA A 109 3.22 6.43 18.18
CA ALA A 109 3.93 6.72 16.96
C ALA A 109 3.45 5.83 15.80
N ILE A 110 3.45 6.38 14.58
CA ILE A 110 3.19 5.68 13.33
C ILE A 110 4.52 5.36 12.67
N VAL A 111 4.77 4.09 12.36
CA VAL A 111 5.94 3.66 11.60
C VAL A 111 5.48 2.96 10.33
N MET A 112 5.80 3.55 9.19
CA MET A 112 5.44 3.04 7.87
C MET A 112 6.68 2.50 7.18
N ILE A 113 6.59 1.32 6.58
CA ILE A 113 7.68 0.69 5.84
C ILE A 113 7.17 0.39 4.43
N ALA A 114 7.70 1.13 3.45
CA ALA A 114 7.26 1.07 2.06
C ALA A 114 8.34 0.51 1.14
N GLY A 115 7.96 -0.38 0.23
CA GLY A 115 8.78 -0.84 -0.89
C GLY A 115 8.18 -0.48 -2.24
N GLY A 116 8.89 0.34 -3.04
CA GLY A 116 8.45 0.74 -4.37
C GLY A 116 7.03 1.33 -4.39
N ILE A 117 6.12 0.73 -5.19
CA ILE A 117 4.73 1.23 -5.31
C ILE A 117 3.89 0.98 -4.05
N GLY A 118 4.38 0.25 -3.06
CA GLY A 118 3.75 0.11 -1.75
C GLY A 118 3.61 1.43 -0.98
N ILE A 119 4.21 2.50 -1.46
CA ILE A 119 4.04 3.86 -0.92
C ILE A 119 2.59 4.38 -1.03
N THR A 120 1.78 3.85 -1.96
CA THR A 120 0.46 4.39 -2.29
C THR A 120 -0.51 4.54 -1.10
N PRO A 121 -0.75 3.54 -0.24
CA PRO A 121 -1.64 3.73 0.91
C PRO A 121 -1.07 4.72 1.93
N PHE A 122 0.26 4.81 2.04
CA PHE A 122 0.91 5.72 2.97
C PHE A 122 0.83 7.18 2.50
N MET A 123 0.80 7.44 1.19
CA MET A 123 0.54 8.78 0.68
C MET A 123 -0.84 9.29 1.09
N SER A 124 -1.87 8.44 0.99
CA SER A 124 -3.21 8.78 1.45
C SER A 124 -3.24 9.14 2.95
N ILE A 125 -2.53 8.35 3.76
CA ILE A 125 -2.40 8.56 5.19
C ILE A 125 -1.63 9.86 5.48
N LEU A 126 -0.47 10.06 4.88
CA LEU A 126 0.38 11.25 5.11
C LEU A 126 -0.31 12.55 4.68
N ARG A 127 -1.01 12.56 3.55
CA ARG A 127 -1.81 13.71 3.10
C ARG A 127 -2.94 14.03 4.07
N SER A 128 -3.58 13.00 4.63
CA SER A 128 -4.62 13.17 5.65
C SER A 128 -4.06 13.67 6.97
N GLU A 129 -2.92 13.14 7.44
CA GLU A 129 -2.27 13.61 8.66
C GLU A 129 -1.79 15.06 8.53
N ALA A 130 -1.25 15.43 7.36
CA ALA A 130 -0.80 16.78 7.08
C ALA A 130 -1.93 17.82 7.12
N GLN A 131 -3.17 17.41 6.82
CA GLN A 131 -4.34 18.28 6.95
C GLN A 131 -4.90 18.31 8.38
N ALA A 132 -4.82 17.19 9.07
CA ALA A 132 -5.38 17.08 10.42
C ALA A 132 -4.55 17.83 11.47
N ASP A 133 -3.31 18.24 11.13
CA ASP A 133 -2.34 18.91 12.01
C ASP A 133 -2.20 18.22 13.37
N ARG A 134 -2.13 16.90 13.37
CA ARG A 134 -2.02 16.10 14.59
C ARG A 134 -0.55 15.95 14.98
N PRO A 135 -0.15 16.39 16.17
CA PRO A 135 1.24 16.34 16.62
C PRO A 135 1.60 14.93 17.14
N ARG A 136 1.65 13.94 16.27
CA ARG A 136 2.16 12.60 16.63
C ARG A 136 3.35 12.21 15.79
N PRO A 137 4.32 11.46 16.34
CA PRO A 137 5.50 11.04 15.59
C PRO A 137 5.10 10.09 14.46
N VAL A 138 5.56 10.40 13.24
CA VAL A 138 5.39 9.58 12.04
C VAL A 138 6.75 9.31 11.43
N VAL A 139 7.11 8.06 11.22
CA VAL A 139 8.34 7.67 10.52
C VAL A 139 7.98 6.84 9.29
N LEU A 140 8.52 7.23 8.15
CA LEU A 140 8.43 6.46 6.91
C LEU A 140 9.82 5.98 6.49
N LEU A 141 10.01 4.67 6.49
CA LEU A 141 11.15 4.04 5.82
C LEU A 141 10.70 3.66 4.40
N TYR A 142 11.35 4.24 3.38
CA TYR A 142 10.95 4.03 1.99
C TYR A 142 12.11 3.52 1.14
N SER A 143 11.97 2.29 0.66
CA SER A 143 12.96 1.58 -0.15
C SER A 143 12.59 1.58 -1.62
N ASN A 144 13.56 1.95 -2.45
CA ASN A 144 13.51 1.81 -3.90
C ASN A 144 14.87 1.33 -4.43
N SER A 145 14.91 0.92 -5.70
CA SER A 145 16.19 0.59 -6.34
C SER A 145 17.03 1.84 -6.62
N ARG A 146 16.38 2.92 -7.09
CA ARG A 146 17.01 4.19 -7.46
C ARG A 146 16.05 5.36 -7.25
N PRO A 147 16.53 6.62 -7.12
CA PRO A 147 15.66 7.80 -6.91
C PRO A 147 14.61 7.98 -8.01
N GLU A 148 14.96 7.75 -9.27
CA GLU A 148 14.03 7.86 -10.41
C GLU A 148 12.91 6.82 -10.40
N ASN A 149 13.01 5.79 -9.57
CA ASN A 149 11.98 4.77 -9.37
C ASN A 149 11.09 5.03 -8.14
N ALA A 150 11.42 6.08 -7.36
CA ALA A 150 10.73 6.41 -6.13
C ALA A 150 9.55 7.35 -6.41
N ALA A 151 8.35 6.81 -6.46
CA ALA A 151 7.13 7.61 -6.62
C ALA A 151 6.95 8.60 -5.46
N TYR A 152 6.47 9.81 -5.77
CA TYR A 152 6.17 10.87 -4.79
C TYR A 152 7.38 11.36 -3.97
N LEU A 153 8.61 11.14 -4.44
CA LEU A 153 9.83 11.45 -3.67
C LEU A 153 9.91 12.93 -3.26
N ASP A 154 9.62 13.84 -4.17
CA ASP A 154 9.69 15.28 -3.89
C ASP A 154 8.55 15.74 -2.98
N GLU A 155 7.36 15.17 -3.12
CA GLU A 155 6.24 15.43 -2.20
C GLU A 155 6.56 14.93 -0.78
N LEU A 156 7.16 13.75 -0.64
CA LEU A 156 7.57 13.20 0.66
C LEU A 156 8.61 14.08 1.34
N ARG A 157 9.58 14.61 0.60
CA ARG A 157 10.56 15.58 1.12
C ARG A 157 9.92 16.89 1.54
N ALA A 158 8.96 17.38 0.76
CA ALA A 158 8.20 18.59 1.13
C ALA A 158 7.33 18.35 2.36
N LEU A 159 6.74 17.18 2.51
CA LEU A 159 5.98 16.78 3.71
C LEU A 159 6.88 16.72 4.95
N GLU A 160 8.11 16.22 4.84
CA GLU A 160 9.06 16.17 5.96
C GLU A 160 9.41 17.55 6.49
N GLN A 161 9.48 18.55 5.61
CA GLN A 161 9.75 19.94 6.00
C GLN A 161 8.53 20.64 6.63
N ARG A 162 7.31 20.20 6.30
CA ARG A 162 6.06 20.86 6.67
C ARG A 162 5.33 20.19 7.82
N LEU A 163 5.38 18.86 7.89
CA LEU A 163 4.63 18.07 8.88
C LEU A 163 5.49 17.85 10.13
N ASN A 164 5.13 18.52 11.21
CA ASN A 164 5.81 18.36 12.49
C ASN A 164 5.77 16.92 12.99
N GLY A 165 6.96 16.37 13.33
CA GLY A 165 7.08 14.99 13.81
C GLY A 165 7.13 13.95 12.70
N PHE A 166 7.08 14.33 11.41
CA PHE A 166 7.32 13.41 10.31
C PHE A 166 8.82 13.30 9.99
N ARG A 167 9.30 12.09 9.86
CA ARG A 167 10.68 11.75 9.48
C ARG A 167 10.68 10.77 8.33
N LEU A 168 11.46 11.09 7.30
CA LEU A 168 11.62 10.27 6.10
C LEU A 168 13.00 9.60 6.07
N VAL A 169 13.02 8.26 6.04
CA VAL A 169 14.24 7.46 5.87
C VAL A 169 14.21 6.81 4.49
N LEU A 170 15.08 7.28 3.60
CA LEU A 170 15.16 6.81 2.22
C LEU A 170 16.32 5.83 2.05
N THR A 171 16.07 4.69 1.40
CA THR A 171 17.13 3.79 0.96
C THR A 171 17.01 3.45 -0.51
N MET A 172 18.16 3.50 -1.23
CA MET A 172 18.25 3.21 -2.67
C MET A 172 19.22 2.05 -2.89
N THR A 173 18.68 0.86 -3.15
CA THR A 173 19.42 -0.41 -3.06
C THR A 173 20.29 -0.75 -4.29
N GLU A 174 20.19 0.02 -5.39
CA GLU A 174 20.96 -0.19 -6.63
C GLU A 174 21.81 1.03 -6.99
N MET A 175 22.32 1.76 -6.00
CA MET A 175 23.21 2.88 -6.22
C MET A 175 24.64 2.39 -6.47
N LYS A 176 25.34 3.06 -7.39
CA LYS A 176 26.76 2.84 -7.63
C LYS A 176 27.56 3.92 -6.91
N GLU A 177 28.83 3.66 -6.64
CA GLU A 177 29.74 4.65 -6.03
C GLU A 177 29.84 5.97 -6.82
N SER A 178 29.68 5.91 -8.15
CA SER A 178 29.65 7.07 -9.02
C SER A 178 28.39 7.93 -8.90
N ASP A 179 27.33 7.41 -8.28
CA ASP A 179 26.05 8.10 -8.15
C ASP A 179 26.12 9.13 -7.00
N ARG A 180 25.46 10.28 -7.17
CA ARG A 180 25.46 11.38 -6.17
C ARG A 180 24.49 11.16 -5.00
N TRP A 181 24.13 9.90 -4.72
CA TRP A 181 23.26 9.57 -3.59
C TRP A 181 24.02 9.64 -2.27
N LYS A 182 23.47 10.32 -1.27
CA LYS A 182 24.07 10.48 0.06
C LYS A 182 23.28 9.78 1.17
N GLY A 183 22.19 9.09 0.83
CA GLY A 183 21.34 8.37 1.79
C GLY A 183 21.75 6.90 1.91
N GLU A 184 20.92 6.14 2.61
CA GLU A 184 21.09 4.69 2.80
C GLU A 184 21.05 3.93 1.47
N THR A 185 21.84 2.86 1.39
CA THR A 185 21.89 1.96 0.21
C THR A 185 21.58 0.50 0.57
N ARG A 186 21.56 0.16 1.86
CA ARG A 186 21.19 -1.17 2.33
C ARG A 186 19.68 -1.41 2.21
N ARG A 187 19.25 -2.66 2.17
CA ARG A 187 17.83 -3.00 2.32
C ARG A 187 17.36 -2.59 3.72
N ILE A 188 16.05 -2.28 3.83
CA ILE A 188 15.45 -2.09 5.16
C ILE A 188 15.53 -3.43 5.89
N ASP A 189 16.16 -3.42 7.05
CA ASP A 189 16.32 -4.55 7.96
C ASP A 189 15.86 -4.17 9.38
N ALA A 190 15.89 -5.13 10.29
CA ALA A 190 15.47 -4.92 11.67
C ALA A 190 16.29 -3.85 12.40
N ASP A 191 17.59 -3.76 12.10
CA ASP A 191 18.47 -2.77 12.73
C ASP A 191 18.15 -1.36 12.24
N MET A 192 17.93 -1.16 10.93
CA MET A 192 17.48 0.12 10.38
C MET A 192 16.14 0.56 10.98
N VAL A 193 15.19 -0.37 11.12
CA VAL A 193 13.90 -0.08 11.76
C VAL A 193 14.10 0.33 13.21
N LYS A 194 14.92 -0.41 13.97
CA LYS A 194 15.24 -0.12 15.38
C LYS A 194 15.91 1.24 15.52
N GLU A 195 16.89 1.56 14.68
CA GLU A 195 17.57 2.86 14.64
C GLU A 195 16.58 3.99 14.34
N ALA A 196 15.71 3.79 13.35
CA ALA A 196 14.73 4.79 12.94
C ALA A 196 13.62 5.02 13.98
N THR A 197 13.33 4.05 14.84
CA THR A 197 12.24 4.11 15.82
C THR A 197 12.70 4.28 17.26
N SER A 198 14.00 4.46 17.47
CA SER A 198 14.57 4.65 18.80
C SER A 198 13.95 5.87 19.49
N GLY A 199 13.47 5.68 20.72
CA GLY A 199 12.82 6.75 21.51
C GLY A 199 11.38 7.08 21.12
N LEU A 200 10.79 6.42 20.13
CA LEU A 200 9.39 6.64 19.78
C LEU A 200 8.43 6.03 20.82
N PRO A 201 7.34 6.73 21.15
CA PRO A 201 6.36 6.21 22.09
C PRO A 201 5.53 5.10 21.44
N ARG A 202 5.55 3.89 22.01
CA ARG A 202 4.69 2.75 21.67
C ARG A 202 4.41 2.60 20.15
N PRO A 203 5.43 2.45 19.27
CA PRO A 203 5.24 2.53 17.83
C PRO A 203 4.30 1.46 17.28
N HIS A 204 3.49 1.83 16.30
CA HIS A 204 2.63 0.94 15.53
C HIS A 204 3.17 0.85 14.11
N TYR A 205 3.37 -0.36 13.61
CA TYR A 205 4.06 -0.60 12.35
C TYR A 205 3.08 -0.99 11.23
N TYR A 206 3.29 -0.39 10.07
CA TYR A 206 2.54 -0.63 8.84
C TYR A 206 3.52 -0.97 7.73
N VAL A 207 3.31 -2.07 7.02
CA VAL A 207 4.19 -2.50 5.93
C VAL A 207 3.41 -2.64 4.64
N ALA A 208 3.93 -2.05 3.56
CA ALA A 208 3.36 -2.19 2.22
C ALA A 208 4.48 -2.31 1.18
N GLY A 209 4.48 -3.38 0.40
CA GLY A 209 5.52 -3.64 -0.58
C GLY A 209 5.42 -5.01 -1.23
N ALA A 210 6.54 -5.46 -1.81
CA ALA A 210 6.65 -6.80 -2.35
C ALA A 210 6.52 -7.86 -1.25
N PRO A 211 5.99 -9.07 -1.55
CA PRO A 211 5.84 -10.15 -0.58
C PRO A 211 7.12 -10.45 0.21
N ASP A 212 8.24 -10.56 -0.49
CA ASP A 212 9.55 -10.87 0.09
C ASP A 212 9.94 -9.83 1.16
N MET A 213 9.66 -8.54 0.91
CA MET A 213 9.89 -7.49 1.89
C MET A 213 9.01 -7.64 3.14
N ALA A 214 7.76 -8.05 2.96
CA ALA A 214 6.84 -8.28 4.07
C ALA A 214 7.29 -9.48 4.92
N GLU A 215 7.77 -10.55 4.29
CA GLU A 215 8.32 -11.73 4.95
C GLU A 215 9.61 -11.39 5.71
N ASP A 216 10.55 -10.68 5.09
CA ASP A 216 11.81 -10.23 5.70
C ASP A 216 11.56 -9.35 6.94
N MET A 217 10.48 -8.55 6.93
CA MET A 217 10.13 -7.70 8.07
C MET A 217 9.45 -8.45 9.22
N THR A 218 8.82 -9.60 8.97
CA THR A 218 8.14 -10.38 10.02
C THR A 218 9.03 -11.40 10.70
N ALA A 219 9.98 -11.98 9.97
CA ALA A 219 10.81 -13.07 10.47
C ALA A 219 11.61 -12.75 11.75
N PRO A 220 12.26 -11.57 11.90
CA PRO A 220 13.02 -11.23 13.10
C PRO A 220 12.18 -11.00 14.36
N TRP A 221 10.89 -10.63 14.17
CA TRP A 221 10.00 -10.22 15.26
C TRP A 221 9.03 -11.32 15.72
N GLY A 222 8.84 -12.36 14.90
CA GLY A 222 7.98 -13.52 15.24
C GLY A 222 8.51 -14.38 16.39
N ALA A 223 9.81 -14.28 16.73
CA ALA A 223 10.45 -15.03 17.81
C ALA A 223 10.53 -14.26 19.14
N ALA A 224 10.27 -12.97 19.16
CA ALA A 224 10.50 -12.08 20.31
C ALA A 224 9.25 -11.84 21.15
N GLY A 225 8.55 -12.87 21.61
CA GLY A 225 7.56 -12.81 22.70
C GLY A 225 6.67 -11.55 22.77
N SER A 226 6.16 -11.22 23.93
CA SER A 226 5.14 -10.18 24.23
C SER A 226 5.44 -8.72 23.81
N LEU A 227 6.55 -8.46 23.14
CA LEU A 227 6.93 -7.13 22.61
C LEU A 227 6.93 -7.07 21.07
N ALA A 228 6.43 -8.12 20.39
CA ALA A 228 6.35 -8.11 18.93
C ALA A 228 5.45 -6.94 18.44
N PRO A 229 5.97 -6.11 17.52
CA PRO A 229 5.19 -5.01 16.98
C PRO A 229 3.94 -5.52 16.25
N ARG A 230 2.86 -4.75 16.34
CA ARG A 230 1.66 -5.01 15.53
C ARG A 230 1.95 -4.63 14.09
N TRP A 231 1.94 -5.61 13.18
CA TRP A 231 2.19 -5.42 11.76
C TRP A 231 0.88 -5.43 10.98
N LEU A 232 0.68 -4.43 10.12
CA LEU A 232 -0.36 -4.42 9.10
C LEU A 232 0.30 -4.51 7.73
N PHE A 233 -0.06 -5.54 6.96
CA PHE A 233 0.54 -5.78 5.64
C PHE A 233 -0.45 -5.50 4.52
N GLN A 234 0.02 -4.84 3.48
CA GLN A 234 -0.67 -4.75 2.21
C GLN A 234 0.25 -5.24 1.10
N GLN A 235 -0.15 -6.32 0.45
CA GLN A 235 0.57 -6.85 -0.72
C GLN A 235 -0.19 -6.51 -2.00
N PRO A 236 0.52 -6.15 -3.10
CA PRO A 236 -0.13 -6.07 -4.41
C PRO A 236 -0.62 -7.45 -4.82
N ALA A 237 -1.82 -7.52 -5.43
CA ALA A 237 -2.34 -8.77 -5.95
C ALA A 237 -1.31 -9.40 -6.91
N ARG A 238 -0.90 -10.65 -6.64
CA ARG A 238 -0.09 -11.42 -7.60
C ARG A 238 -0.95 -11.66 -8.83
N GLU A 239 -0.42 -11.42 -10.01
CA GLU A 239 -0.96 -11.96 -11.25
C GLU A 239 -0.86 -13.49 -11.15
N CYS A 240 -1.97 -14.14 -10.88
CA CYS A 240 -2.01 -15.59 -10.83
C CYS A 240 -1.93 -16.08 -12.29
N GLY A 241 -0.74 -16.50 -12.72
CA GLY A 241 -0.49 -17.08 -14.05
C GLY A 241 -1.08 -18.50 -14.15
N LEU A 242 -2.40 -18.60 -14.14
CA LEU A 242 -3.09 -19.83 -14.54
C LEU A 242 -3.43 -19.73 -16.02
N SER A 243 -2.63 -20.43 -16.84
CA SER A 243 -2.90 -20.64 -18.26
C SER A 243 -4.31 -21.26 -18.44
N GLY A 244 -5.09 -20.65 -19.34
CA GLY A 244 -6.50 -20.93 -19.58
C GLY A 244 -6.81 -22.34 -20.06
N ARG A 245 -6.99 -23.31 -19.16
CA ARG A 245 -7.63 -24.58 -19.45
C ARG A 245 -8.42 -25.23 -18.29
N ALA A 246 -8.64 -24.56 -17.17
CA ALA A 246 -9.32 -25.13 -15.99
C ALA A 246 -10.47 -24.28 -15.41
N LEU A 247 -11.15 -23.46 -16.22
CA LEU A 247 -12.29 -22.66 -15.77
C LEU A 247 -13.60 -23.09 -16.45
N ARG A 248 -13.89 -24.39 -16.40
CA ARG A 248 -15.28 -24.90 -16.44
C ARG A 248 -15.45 -25.82 -15.25
N THR A 249 -16.31 -25.41 -14.33
CA THR A 249 -16.74 -26.08 -13.09
C THR A 249 -15.90 -25.81 -11.84
N ARG A 250 -16.58 -25.17 -10.86
CA ARG A 250 -16.26 -24.90 -9.46
C ARG A 250 -15.41 -23.66 -9.20
N ALA A 251 -16.01 -22.73 -8.47
CA ALA A 251 -15.30 -21.71 -7.70
C ALA A 251 -14.15 -22.37 -6.93
N ALA A 252 -12.94 -22.30 -7.47
CA ALA A 252 -11.74 -22.77 -6.81
C ALA A 252 -11.32 -21.68 -5.82
N ILE A 253 -11.79 -21.79 -4.60
CA ILE A 253 -11.17 -21.21 -3.42
C ILE A 253 -9.79 -21.86 -3.36
N CYS A 254 -8.74 -21.06 -3.55
CA CYS A 254 -7.37 -21.52 -3.31
C CYS A 254 -7.18 -21.57 -1.79
N PRO A 255 -7.16 -22.76 -1.15
CA PRO A 255 -6.99 -22.85 0.29
C PRO A 255 -5.48 -22.78 0.59
N PHE A 256 -5.04 -21.65 1.07
CA PHE A 256 -3.77 -21.59 1.78
C PHE A 256 -4.07 -21.95 3.25
N GLN A 257 -3.66 -23.14 3.67
CA GLN A 257 -3.72 -23.54 5.07
C GLN A 257 -2.64 -22.78 5.84
N ILE A 258 -3.08 -21.85 6.67
CA ILE A 258 -2.24 -21.32 7.74
C ILE A 258 -2.35 -22.32 8.89
N THR A 259 -1.27 -23.04 9.17
CA THR A 259 -1.17 -23.86 10.38
C THR A 259 -1.23 -22.95 11.59
N GLU A 260 -2.25 -23.13 12.41
CA GLU A 260 -2.41 -22.43 13.69
C GLU A 260 -1.22 -22.71 14.61
N LYS A 261 -0.40 -21.69 14.80
CA LYS A 261 0.28 -21.47 16.05
C LYS A 261 -0.06 -20.06 16.48
N ASN A 262 -0.91 -19.98 17.52
CA ASN A 262 -1.38 -18.74 18.19
C ASN A 262 -2.66 -18.08 17.62
N GLY A 263 -3.79 -18.80 17.58
CA GLY A 263 -5.14 -18.24 17.70
C GLY A 263 -5.58 -17.18 16.68
N ILE A 264 -5.38 -17.41 15.38
CA ILE A 264 -5.82 -16.49 14.33
C ILE A 264 -6.95 -17.13 13.54
N THR A 265 -8.16 -16.55 13.62
CA THR A 265 -9.29 -16.88 12.74
C THR A 265 -9.47 -15.75 11.72
N GLY A 266 -9.40 -16.07 10.44
CA GLY A 266 -9.66 -15.13 9.35
C GLY A 266 -10.54 -15.76 8.27
N SER A 267 -11.57 -15.06 7.82
CA SER A 267 -12.37 -15.44 6.66
C SER A 267 -11.86 -14.72 5.41
N PHE A 268 -11.81 -15.44 4.28
CA PHE A 268 -11.12 -14.97 3.07
C PHE A 268 -12.13 -14.65 1.96
N GLY A 269 -12.02 -13.42 1.41
CA GLY A 269 -12.67 -13.00 0.18
C GLY A 269 -11.65 -12.88 -0.95
N VAL A 270 -12.07 -13.11 -2.17
CA VAL A 270 -11.24 -13.11 -3.38
C VAL A 270 -10.68 -11.70 -3.63
N GLY A 271 -9.34 -11.54 -3.61
CA GLY A 271 -8.70 -10.37 -4.21
C GLY A 271 -7.68 -9.58 -3.39
N TYR A 272 -7.66 -9.65 -2.07
CA TYR A 272 -6.66 -8.98 -1.22
C TYR A 272 -6.26 -9.83 -0.03
N TRP A 273 -4.96 -9.97 0.18
CA TRP A 273 -4.42 -10.58 1.38
C TRP A 273 -4.09 -9.49 2.38
N GLN A 274 -4.76 -9.53 3.48
CA GLN A 274 -4.47 -8.71 4.63
C GLN A 274 -4.23 -9.64 5.80
N ILE A 275 -3.02 -9.63 6.35
CA ILE A 275 -2.70 -10.37 7.56
C ILE A 275 -2.68 -9.36 8.71
N VAL A 276 -3.63 -9.46 9.60
CA VAL A 276 -3.64 -8.74 10.88
C VAL A 276 -3.13 -9.71 11.94
N VAL A 277 -1.93 -9.49 12.44
CA VAL A 277 -1.39 -10.26 13.57
C VAL A 277 -1.72 -9.49 14.85
N GLY A 278 -2.75 -9.90 15.54
CA GLY A 278 -3.09 -9.40 16.87
C GLY A 278 -2.47 -10.28 17.94
N VAL A 279 -1.59 -9.74 18.78
CA VAL A 279 -1.17 -10.41 20.01
C VAL A 279 -2.10 -9.99 21.13
N GLY A 280 -2.94 -10.91 21.59
CA GLY A 280 -3.79 -10.71 22.75
C GLY A 280 -2.92 -10.57 24.01
N SER A 281 -3.11 -9.49 24.75
CA SER A 281 -2.61 -9.37 26.11
C SER A 281 -3.37 -10.35 26.99
N ALA A 282 -2.75 -11.42 27.47
CA ALA A 282 -3.27 -12.21 28.55
C ALA A 282 -3.31 -11.34 29.81
N TRP A 283 -4.50 -10.99 30.27
CA TRP A 283 -4.72 -10.53 31.61
C TRP A 283 -4.59 -11.74 32.53
N SER A 284 -3.54 -11.78 33.34
CA SER A 284 -3.50 -12.61 34.53
C SER A 284 -3.98 -11.75 35.70
N GLY A 285 -5.22 -11.93 36.09
CA GLY A 285 -5.68 -11.51 37.39
C GLY A 285 -5.23 -12.51 38.45
N ALA A 286 -4.64 -12.02 39.47
CA ALA A 286 -4.70 -12.49 40.85
C ALA A 286 -4.27 -11.33 41.74
#